data_222e10bcc4ce748cafe6334aa5ecb382
#
_entry.id   222e10bcc4ce748cafe6334aa5ecb382
#
_cell.length_a   1.000
_cell.length_b   1.000
_cell.length_c   1.000
_cell.angle_alpha   90.00
_cell.angle_beta   90.00
_cell.angle_gamma   90.00
#
_symmetry.space_group_name_H-M   'P 1'
#
loop_
_entity.id
_entity.type
_entity.pdbx_description
1 polymer ?
#
loop_
_entity_poly.entity_id
_entity_poly.type
_entity_poly.pdbx_seq_one_letter_code
_entity_poly.pdbx_strand_id
1 'polypeptide(L)'
;MDKFYVQLDSFSRQLVHDYEGVMTKVAKLGYNGIEIFYGLHGGYSPEGLKKFLNSINMEVISSHVETEDTEENLKYLPGTGCKYMINPGLAITSVQEAHEAAEFLNEMGRKAKSVGMKYGYHNHSNDFLKLGDKMICDILIENTDPELVAFEIDLAWAYRPDVDAAEY
;
A
#
# COMPACT_ATOMS: atom_id res chain seq x y z
N MET A 1 5.59 -18.46 -11.99
CA MET A 1 4.51 -17.65 -12.60
C MET A 1 4.34 -16.45 -11.69
N ASP A 2 4.39 -15.24 -12.24
CA ASP A 2 4.25 -14.03 -11.47
C ASP A 2 2.83 -13.96 -10.90
N LYS A 3 2.70 -13.41 -9.68
CA LYS A 3 1.41 -13.21 -9.03
C LYS A 3 0.89 -11.81 -9.35
N PHE A 4 -0.40 -11.73 -9.62
CA PHE A 4 -1.10 -10.46 -9.84
C PHE A 4 -2.10 -10.20 -8.73
N TYR A 5 -2.10 -8.96 -8.25
CA TYR A 5 -2.98 -8.49 -7.19
C TYR A 5 -3.79 -7.30 -7.71
N VAL A 6 -4.94 -7.04 -7.11
CA VAL A 6 -5.77 -5.90 -7.47
C VAL A 6 -6.06 -5.03 -6.25
N GLN A 7 -5.92 -3.72 -6.44
CA GLN A 7 -6.33 -2.75 -5.42
C GLN A 7 -7.85 -2.59 -5.43
N LEU A 8 -8.44 -2.59 -4.25
CA LEU A 8 -9.89 -2.59 -4.08
C LEU A 8 -10.59 -1.25 -4.36
N ASP A 9 -9.84 -0.15 -4.52
CA ASP A 9 -10.43 1.15 -4.90
C ASP A 9 -11.27 1.04 -6.17
N SER A 10 -10.76 0.33 -7.18
CA SER A 10 -11.46 0.11 -8.47
C SER A 10 -12.85 -0.51 -8.34
N PHE A 11 -13.14 -1.15 -7.21
CA PHE A 11 -14.40 -1.83 -6.94
C PHE A 11 -15.12 -1.30 -5.70
N SER A 12 -14.67 -0.19 -5.11
CA SER A 12 -15.15 0.33 -3.83
C SER A 12 -16.68 0.44 -3.75
N ARG A 13 -17.32 0.92 -4.81
CA ARG A 13 -18.79 1.03 -4.89
C ARG A 13 -19.50 -0.31 -4.89
N GLN A 14 -18.97 -1.31 -5.58
CA GLN A 14 -19.56 -2.64 -5.67
C GLN A 14 -19.34 -3.43 -4.38
N LEU A 15 -18.18 -3.27 -3.73
CA LEU A 15 -17.80 -3.97 -2.51
C LEU A 15 -18.73 -3.66 -1.33
N VAL A 16 -19.28 -2.46 -1.25
CA VAL A 16 -20.26 -2.07 -0.22
C VAL A 16 -21.54 -2.89 -0.31
N HIS A 17 -21.90 -3.36 -1.51
CA HIS A 17 -23.15 -4.10 -1.74
C HIS A 17 -22.99 -5.61 -1.80
N ASP A 18 -21.86 -6.11 -2.34
CA ASP A 18 -21.63 -7.54 -2.56
C ASP A 18 -20.12 -7.87 -2.52
N TYR A 19 -19.55 -7.86 -1.32
CA TYR A 19 -18.11 -8.12 -1.14
C TYR A 19 -17.69 -9.49 -1.66
N GLU A 20 -18.40 -10.56 -1.24
CA GLU A 20 -18.05 -11.94 -1.60
C GLU A 20 -18.23 -12.22 -3.10
N GLY A 21 -19.31 -11.71 -3.70
CA GLY A 21 -19.55 -11.84 -5.12
C GLY A 21 -18.51 -11.13 -5.97
N VAL A 22 -18.10 -9.93 -5.57
CA VAL A 22 -17.00 -9.19 -6.26
C VAL A 22 -15.69 -9.94 -6.13
N MET A 23 -15.29 -10.39 -4.92
CA MET A 23 -14.06 -11.15 -4.72
C MET A 23 -14.04 -12.45 -5.50
N THR A 24 -15.17 -13.16 -5.54
CA THR A 24 -15.29 -14.39 -6.34
C THR A 24 -15.11 -14.13 -7.84
N LYS A 25 -15.60 -13.01 -8.36
CA LYS A 25 -15.39 -12.60 -9.76
C LYS A 25 -13.92 -12.24 -10.02
N VAL A 26 -13.30 -11.49 -9.12
CA VAL A 26 -11.88 -11.12 -9.19
C VAL A 26 -10.98 -12.36 -9.22
N ALA A 27 -11.25 -13.35 -8.35
CA ALA A 27 -10.55 -14.63 -8.36
C ALA A 27 -10.69 -15.38 -9.69
N LYS A 28 -11.90 -15.40 -10.29
CA LYS A 28 -12.14 -16.02 -11.61
C LYS A 28 -11.44 -15.33 -12.77
N LEU A 29 -11.08 -14.05 -12.62
CA LEU A 29 -10.28 -13.29 -13.60
C LEU A 29 -8.78 -13.65 -13.51
N GLY A 30 -8.36 -14.45 -12.51
CA GLY A 30 -6.99 -14.94 -12.37
C GLY A 30 -6.10 -14.13 -11.45
N TYR A 31 -6.65 -13.17 -10.69
CA TYR A 31 -5.90 -12.48 -9.64
C TYR A 31 -5.59 -13.44 -8.47
N ASN A 32 -4.40 -13.27 -7.91
CA ASN A 32 -3.91 -14.09 -6.79
C ASN A 32 -4.25 -13.51 -5.42
N GLY A 33 -4.72 -12.27 -5.38
CA GLY A 33 -5.10 -11.61 -4.15
C GLY A 33 -5.43 -10.15 -4.33
N ILE A 34 -5.50 -9.45 -3.21
CA ILE A 34 -5.97 -8.08 -3.13
C ILE A 34 -5.00 -7.19 -2.35
N GLU A 35 -5.05 -5.91 -2.70
CA GLU A 35 -4.66 -4.82 -1.82
C GLU A 35 -5.93 -4.19 -1.25
N ILE A 36 -6.02 -4.17 0.08
CA ILE A 36 -7.14 -3.54 0.79
C ILE A 36 -7.01 -2.01 0.63
N PHE A 37 -8.13 -1.34 0.38
CA PHE A 37 -8.21 0.12 0.28
C PHE A 37 -9.02 0.65 1.46
N TYR A 38 -8.34 1.37 2.38
CA TYR A 38 -8.94 2.05 3.53
C TYR A 38 -10.01 1.24 4.27
N GLY A 39 -9.66 0.07 4.78
CA GLY A 39 -10.55 -0.75 5.58
C GLY A 39 -11.69 -1.43 4.80
N LEU A 40 -11.65 -1.47 3.47
CA LEU A 40 -12.60 -2.24 2.66
C LEU A 40 -12.33 -3.74 2.78
N HIS A 41 -12.73 -4.33 3.90
CA HIS A 41 -12.55 -5.76 4.22
C HIS A 41 -13.88 -6.53 4.39
N GLY A 42 -15.00 -5.95 3.93
CA GLY A 42 -16.30 -6.60 3.92
C GLY A 42 -16.90 -6.89 5.32
N GLY A 43 -16.42 -6.21 6.35
CA GLY A 43 -16.85 -6.43 7.73
C GLY A 43 -16.34 -7.72 8.37
N TYR A 44 -15.38 -8.39 7.74
CA TYR A 44 -14.76 -9.60 8.27
C TYR A 44 -13.83 -9.32 9.45
N SER A 45 -13.74 -10.28 10.38
CA SER A 45 -12.58 -10.36 11.27
C SER A 45 -11.31 -10.70 10.46
N PRO A 46 -10.11 -10.42 10.97
CA PRO A 46 -8.86 -10.74 10.26
C PRO A 46 -8.79 -12.20 9.78
N GLU A 47 -9.05 -13.14 10.69
CA GLU A 47 -9.02 -14.58 10.40
C GLU A 47 -10.18 -14.99 9.46
N GLY A 48 -11.34 -14.34 9.59
CA GLY A 48 -12.50 -14.54 8.73
C GLY A 48 -12.18 -14.15 7.29
N LEU A 49 -11.56 -12.96 7.08
CA LEU A 49 -11.13 -12.50 5.77
C LEU A 49 -10.12 -13.46 5.15
N LYS A 50 -9.09 -13.83 5.91
CA LYS A 50 -8.06 -14.78 5.46
C LYS A 50 -8.68 -16.10 5.04
N LYS A 51 -9.59 -16.65 5.84
CA LYS A 51 -10.27 -17.92 5.54
C LYS A 51 -11.10 -17.82 4.27
N PHE A 52 -11.87 -16.74 4.13
CA PHE A 52 -12.72 -16.51 2.95
C PHE A 52 -11.85 -16.39 1.68
N LEU A 53 -10.83 -15.53 1.67
CA LEU A 53 -9.97 -15.34 0.51
C LEU A 53 -9.23 -16.64 0.13
N ASN A 54 -8.70 -17.37 1.12
CA ASN A 54 -8.07 -18.68 0.87
C ASN A 54 -9.03 -19.68 0.23
N SER A 55 -10.34 -19.65 0.56
CA SER A 55 -11.33 -20.56 -0.02
C SER A 55 -11.57 -20.33 -1.53
N ILE A 56 -11.18 -19.15 -2.02
CA ILE A 56 -11.24 -18.78 -3.44
C ILE A 56 -9.84 -18.61 -4.06
N ASN A 57 -8.79 -19.18 -3.42
CA ASN A 57 -7.38 -19.14 -3.83
C ASN A 57 -6.81 -17.72 -3.95
N MET A 58 -7.21 -16.81 -3.07
CA MET A 58 -6.71 -15.44 -2.97
C MET A 58 -6.06 -15.19 -1.61
N GLU A 59 -5.22 -14.14 -1.54
CA GLU A 59 -4.59 -13.66 -0.31
C GLU A 59 -4.64 -12.13 -0.22
N VAL A 60 -4.39 -11.56 0.98
CA VAL A 60 -4.11 -10.14 1.16
C VAL A 60 -2.61 -9.93 1.01
N ILE A 61 -2.17 -9.10 0.05
CA ILE A 61 -0.76 -8.75 -0.09
C ILE A 61 -0.42 -7.48 0.68
N SER A 62 -1.27 -6.47 0.58
CA SER A 62 -1.06 -5.13 1.12
C SER A 62 -2.37 -4.46 1.52
N SER A 63 -2.25 -3.35 2.23
CA SER A 63 -3.38 -2.47 2.54
C SER A 63 -2.92 -1.02 2.53
N HIS A 64 -3.64 -0.16 1.80
CA HIS A 64 -3.55 1.29 1.97
C HIS A 64 -4.18 1.67 3.31
N VAL A 65 -3.46 2.47 4.09
CA VAL A 65 -3.88 2.88 5.44
C VAL A 65 -3.65 4.37 5.64
N GLU A 66 -4.65 5.05 6.22
CA GLU A 66 -4.45 6.42 6.70
C GLU A 66 -3.50 6.44 7.89
N THR A 67 -2.77 7.54 8.04
CA THR A 67 -1.80 7.71 9.13
C THR A 67 -2.47 7.59 10.51
N GLU A 68 -3.68 8.15 10.63
CA GLU A 68 -4.49 8.16 11.85
C GLU A 68 -4.92 6.75 12.27
N ASP A 69 -5.11 5.84 11.32
CA ASP A 69 -5.61 4.49 11.55
C ASP A 69 -4.48 3.45 11.76
N THR A 70 -3.22 3.91 11.86
CA THR A 70 -2.04 3.04 11.96
C THR A 70 -2.15 2.01 13.07
N GLU A 71 -2.52 2.43 14.29
CA GLU A 71 -2.59 1.55 15.46
C GLU A 71 -3.70 0.48 15.34
N GLU A 72 -4.81 0.79 14.70
CA GLU A 72 -5.88 -0.18 14.42
C GLU A 72 -5.42 -1.19 13.36
N ASN A 73 -4.79 -0.71 12.30
CA ASN A 73 -4.28 -1.55 11.23
C ASN A 73 -3.14 -2.47 11.68
N LEU A 74 -2.27 -2.02 12.59
CA LEU A 74 -1.24 -2.87 13.20
C LEU A 74 -1.84 -4.06 14.01
N LYS A 75 -3.06 -3.93 14.50
CA LYS A 75 -3.78 -5.02 15.20
C LYS A 75 -4.55 -5.91 14.22
N TYR A 76 -5.14 -5.34 13.18
CA TYR A 76 -6.02 -6.04 12.24
C TYR A 76 -5.24 -6.80 11.16
N LEU A 77 -4.35 -6.11 10.44
CA LEU A 77 -3.73 -6.63 9.23
C LEU A 77 -2.88 -7.90 9.40
N PRO A 78 -2.11 -8.10 10.49
CA PRO A 78 -1.33 -9.33 10.66
C PRO A 78 -2.18 -10.61 10.64
N GLY A 79 -3.38 -10.56 11.22
CA GLY A 79 -4.32 -11.71 11.25
C GLY A 79 -4.85 -12.09 9.86
N THR A 80 -4.87 -11.15 8.91
CA THR A 80 -5.25 -11.42 7.52
C THR A 80 -4.14 -12.14 6.72
N GLY A 81 -2.91 -12.08 7.19
CA GLY A 81 -1.72 -12.51 6.45
C GLY A 81 -1.12 -11.43 5.53
N CYS A 82 -1.59 -10.18 5.67
CA CYS A 82 -1.08 -9.02 4.97
C CYS A 82 0.43 -8.84 5.20
N LYS A 83 1.17 -8.48 4.15
CA LYS A 83 2.63 -8.32 4.21
C LYS A 83 3.08 -6.88 4.27
N TYR A 84 2.32 -5.99 3.63
CA TYR A 84 2.69 -4.58 3.50
C TYR A 84 1.56 -3.68 3.98
N MET A 85 1.90 -2.72 4.81
CA MET A 85 1.03 -1.62 5.22
C MET A 85 1.49 -0.36 4.48
N ILE A 86 0.68 0.14 3.55
CA ILE A 86 1.07 1.16 2.58
C ILE A 86 0.52 2.52 3.00
N ASN A 87 1.40 3.51 3.16
CA ASN A 87 1.01 4.91 3.25
C ASN A 87 0.64 5.42 1.85
N PRO A 88 -0.53 6.03 1.67
CA PRO A 88 -1.03 6.41 0.35
C PRO A 88 -0.43 7.71 -0.21
N GLY A 89 0.50 8.31 0.50
CA GLY A 89 1.15 9.57 0.13
C GLY A 89 1.22 10.56 1.29
N LEU A 90 2.16 11.48 1.19
CA LEU A 90 2.37 12.56 2.15
C LEU A 90 2.41 13.91 1.42
N ALA A 91 1.94 14.97 2.08
CA ALA A 91 2.05 16.32 1.54
C ALA A 91 3.47 16.85 1.80
N ILE A 92 4.28 16.93 0.75
CA ILE A 92 5.69 17.36 0.82
C ILE A 92 5.90 18.53 -0.14
N THR A 93 6.36 19.66 0.38
CA THR A 93 6.55 20.90 -0.40
C THR A 93 7.95 21.49 -0.24
N SER A 94 8.76 20.94 0.66
CA SER A 94 10.12 21.39 0.93
C SER A 94 11.07 20.22 1.18
N VAL A 95 12.37 20.45 1.02
CA VAL A 95 13.42 19.46 1.34
C VAL A 95 13.37 19.05 2.81
N GLN A 96 13.07 20.00 3.70
CA GLN A 96 12.94 19.73 5.13
C GLN A 96 11.77 18.76 5.40
N GLU A 97 10.60 19.00 4.81
CA GLU A 97 9.45 18.10 4.93
C GLU A 97 9.71 16.73 4.33
N ALA A 98 10.51 16.63 3.25
CA ALA A 98 10.90 15.34 2.68
C ALA A 98 11.76 14.51 3.66
N HIS A 99 12.70 15.15 4.37
CA HIS A 99 13.47 14.45 5.40
C HIS A 99 12.61 14.06 6.60
N GLU A 100 11.72 14.93 7.06
CA GLU A 100 10.77 14.62 8.14
C GLU A 100 9.83 13.46 7.76
N ALA A 101 9.37 13.43 6.49
CA ALA A 101 8.60 12.34 5.95
C ALA A 101 9.38 11.02 5.93
N ALA A 102 10.65 11.02 5.54
CA ALA A 102 11.49 9.83 5.56
C ALA A 102 11.71 9.30 6.99
N GLU A 103 11.91 10.19 7.97
CA GLU A 103 11.99 9.80 9.39
C GLU A 103 10.68 9.17 9.88
N PHE A 104 9.55 9.78 9.54
CA PHE A 104 8.21 9.23 9.83
C PHE A 104 8.02 7.84 9.21
N LEU A 105 8.36 7.66 7.93
CA LEU A 105 8.26 6.36 7.25
C LEU A 105 9.13 5.29 7.95
N ASN A 106 10.35 5.65 8.35
CA ASN A 106 11.22 4.75 9.12
C ASN A 106 10.62 4.39 10.49
N GLU A 107 9.99 5.34 11.18
CA GLU A 107 9.31 5.06 12.46
C GLU A 107 8.15 4.07 12.26
N MET A 108 7.29 4.34 11.28
CA MET A 108 6.18 3.43 10.95
C MET A 108 6.69 2.07 10.49
N GLY A 109 7.80 2.03 9.76
CA GLY A 109 8.48 0.80 9.37
C GLY A 109 8.90 -0.05 10.57
N ARG A 110 9.45 0.57 11.62
CA ARG A 110 9.77 -0.14 12.88
C ARG A 110 8.53 -0.72 13.55
N LYS A 111 7.42 0.03 13.58
CA LYS A 111 6.15 -0.45 14.14
C LYS A 111 5.61 -1.64 13.32
N ALA A 112 5.54 -1.53 12.00
CA ALA A 112 5.09 -2.61 11.12
C ALA A 112 5.96 -3.87 11.28
N LYS A 113 7.29 -3.72 11.33
CA LYS A 113 8.23 -4.82 11.53
C LYS A 113 8.00 -5.55 12.85
N SER A 114 7.60 -4.85 13.92
CA SER A 114 7.31 -5.46 15.23
C SER A 114 6.15 -6.45 15.21
N VAL A 115 5.27 -6.36 14.22
CA VAL A 115 4.12 -7.28 14.00
C VAL A 115 4.29 -8.15 12.76
N GLY A 116 5.50 -8.22 12.20
CA GLY A 116 5.85 -9.10 11.08
C GLY A 116 5.43 -8.58 9.71
N MET A 117 5.14 -7.28 9.57
CA MET A 117 4.85 -6.61 8.30
C MET A 117 5.97 -5.66 7.91
N LYS A 118 5.93 -5.17 6.68
CA LYS A 118 6.76 -4.07 6.18
C LYS A 118 5.89 -2.85 5.92
N TYR A 119 6.41 -1.66 6.24
CA TYR A 119 5.74 -0.42 5.86
C TYR A 119 6.11 -0.04 4.43
N GLY A 120 5.19 0.54 3.69
CA GLY A 120 5.43 0.99 2.33
C GLY A 120 4.95 2.42 2.10
N TYR A 121 5.49 3.03 1.06
CA TYR A 121 5.07 4.34 0.57
C TYR A 121 4.59 4.21 -0.88
N HIS A 122 3.40 4.72 -1.17
CA HIS A 122 2.81 4.79 -2.50
C HIS A 122 2.94 6.23 -3.03
N ASN A 123 3.53 6.36 -4.22
CA ASN A 123 3.75 7.65 -4.85
C ASN A 123 2.52 8.17 -5.62
N HIS A 124 2.47 9.51 -5.69
CA HIS A 124 1.63 10.24 -6.62
C HIS A 124 2.50 11.11 -7.57
N SER A 125 1.86 11.82 -8.48
CA SER A 125 2.58 12.67 -9.45
C SER A 125 3.43 13.76 -8.79
N ASN A 126 3.00 14.26 -7.63
CA ASN A 126 3.74 15.30 -6.90
C ASN A 126 5.09 14.81 -6.38
N ASP A 127 5.25 13.52 -6.10
CA ASP A 127 6.50 12.95 -5.59
C ASP A 127 7.63 12.96 -6.64
N PHE A 128 7.28 13.16 -7.90
CA PHE A 128 8.25 13.35 -9.00
C PHE A 128 8.54 14.83 -9.29
N LEU A 129 8.03 15.77 -8.51
CA LEU A 129 8.45 17.17 -8.56
C LEU A 129 9.81 17.32 -7.89
N LYS A 130 10.61 18.26 -8.44
CA LYS A 130 11.94 18.54 -7.91
C LYS A 130 11.89 19.54 -6.77
N LEU A 131 12.62 19.24 -5.72
CA LEU A 131 13.01 20.14 -4.65
C LEU A 131 14.53 20.38 -4.75
N GLY A 132 14.91 21.49 -5.39
CA GLY A 132 16.29 21.70 -5.82
C GLY A 132 16.66 20.78 -6.99
N ASP A 133 17.69 19.97 -6.82
CA ASP A 133 18.20 19.08 -7.88
C ASP A 133 17.60 17.68 -7.86
N LYS A 134 16.88 17.29 -6.79
CA LYS A 134 16.34 15.93 -6.60
C LYS A 134 14.82 15.93 -6.62
N MET A 135 14.23 14.85 -7.09
CA MET A 135 12.80 14.57 -6.93
C MET A 135 12.48 14.23 -5.48
N ILE A 136 11.25 14.48 -5.05
CA ILE A 136 10.78 14.12 -3.70
C ILE A 136 10.96 12.62 -3.48
N CYS A 137 10.57 11.80 -4.46
CA CYS A 137 10.69 10.34 -4.38
C CYS A 137 12.14 9.90 -4.16
N ASP A 138 13.12 10.51 -4.85
CA ASP A 138 14.55 10.22 -4.67
C ASP A 138 15.01 10.55 -3.23
N ILE A 139 14.58 11.71 -2.70
CA ILE A 139 14.91 12.11 -1.33
C ILE A 139 14.34 11.09 -0.33
N LEU A 140 13.10 10.62 -0.52
CA LEU A 140 12.50 9.62 0.34
C LEU A 140 13.25 8.28 0.27
N ILE A 141 13.59 7.80 -0.94
CA ILE A 141 14.31 6.54 -1.13
C ILE A 141 15.69 6.60 -0.47
N GLU A 142 16.44 7.68 -0.66
CA GLU A 142 17.78 7.84 -0.12
C GLU A 142 17.83 7.96 1.41
N ASN A 143 16.74 8.42 2.06
CA ASN A 143 16.68 8.68 3.50
C ASN A 143 15.82 7.69 4.28
N THR A 144 15.31 6.64 3.64
CA THR A 144 14.59 5.55 4.30
C THR A 144 15.46 4.29 4.39
N ASP A 145 15.28 3.51 5.44
CA ASP A 145 15.92 2.21 5.63
C ASP A 145 15.20 1.14 4.78
N PRO A 146 15.87 0.51 3.79
CA PRO A 146 15.24 -0.50 2.93
C PRO A 146 14.79 -1.76 3.68
N GLU A 147 15.30 -2.00 4.90
CA GLU A 147 14.83 -3.08 5.76
C GLU A 147 13.49 -2.75 6.45
N LEU A 148 13.12 -1.48 6.51
CA LEU A 148 11.90 -0.98 7.17
C LEU A 148 10.84 -0.54 6.17
N VAL A 149 11.25 0.14 5.10
CA VAL A 149 10.36 0.80 4.14
C VAL A 149 10.49 0.17 2.76
N ALA A 150 9.37 -0.08 2.12
CA ALA A 150 9.26 -0.45 0.71
C ALA A 150 8.63 0.71 -0.08
N PHE A 151 8.85 0.74 -1.39
CA PHE A 151 8.16 1.68 -2.27
C PHE A 151 7.22 0.91 -3.20
N GLU A 152 5.96 1.30 -3.21
CA GLU A 152 4.96 0.85 -4.17
C GLU A 152 4.89 1.91 -5.27
N ILE A 153 5.62 1.66 -6.36
CA ILE A 153 5.70 2.62 -7.46
C ILE A 153 4.48 2.50 -8.36
N ASP A 154 3.63 3.54 -8.34
CA ASP A 154 2.55 3.69 -9.30
C ASP A 154 3.07 4.34 -10.59
N LEU A 155 3.20 3.52 -11.62
CA LEU A 155 3.74 3.93 -12.91
C LEU A 155 2.82 4.94 -13.64
N ALA A 156 1.52 4.90 -13.41
CA ALA A 156 0.59 5.85 -14.02
C ALA A 156 0.75 7.26 -13.44
N TRP A 157 1.05 7.35 -12.13
CA TRP A 157 1.37 8.62 -11.49
C TRP A 157 2.76 9.14 -11.89
N ALA A 158 3.74 8.26 -12.08
CA ALA A 158 5.07 8.62 -12.57
C ALA A 158 5.02 9.15 -14.02
N TYR A 159 4.21 8.55 -14.87
CA TYR A 159 4.07 8.96 -16.27
C TYR A 159 3.50 10.38 -16.45
N ARG A 160 2.64 10.86 -15.54
CA ARG A 160 2.01 12.19 -15.65
C ARG A 160 3.00 13.38 -15.69
N PRO A 161 4.07 13.43 -14.86
CA PRO A 161 5.09 14.47 -14.93
C PRO A 161 6.20 14.18 -15.96
N ASP A 162 5.95 13.36 -17.00
CA ASP A 162 6.93 12.96 -18.03
C ASP A 162 8.20 12.27 -17.48
N VAL A 163 8.07 11.53 -16.39
CA VAL A 163 9.14 10.70 -15.84
C VAL A 163 9.16 9.36 -16.54
N ASP A 164 10.33 8.90 -16.95
CA ASP A 164 10.49 7.53 -17.44
C ASP A 164 10.43 6.55 -16.27
N ALA A 165 9.23 6.00 -16.05
CA ALA A 165 8.97 5.07 -14.97
C ALA A 165 9.76 3.74 -15.08
N ALA A 166 10.40 3.46 -16.22
CA ALA A 166 11.26 2.29 -16.39
C ALA A 166 12.67 2.50 -15.81
N GLU A 167 13.02 3.74 -15.46
CA GLU A 167 14.28 4.05 -14.79
C GLU A 167 14.18 3.94 -13.25
N TYR A 168 12.97 3.79 -12.69
CA TYR A 168 12.68 3.54 -11.28
C TYR A 168 12.53 2.03 -10.99
#